data_c4709c3d4e075f08373ed26d3efde099
#
_entry.id   c4709c3d4e075f08373ed26d3efde099
#
_cell.length_a   1.000
_cell.length_b   1.000
_cell.length_c   1.000
_cell.angle_alpha   90.00
_cell.angle_beta   90.00
_cell.angle_gamma   90.00
#
_symmetry.space_group_name_H-M   'P 1'
#
loop_
_entity.id
_entity.type
_entity.pdbx_description
1 polymer ?
#
loop_
_entity_poly.entity_id
_entity_poly.type
_entity_poly.pdbx_seq_one_letter_code
_entity_poly.pdbx_strand_id
1 'polypeptide(L)'
;TTLSSRFQYVLEQAAARTGHQAVILIDEYDKPLLDVLEEDLENVNHSILKDFYGTFKTADASLRFVLLTGVTKFSQITVFSGFNQPNDISMDSRYDAICGITEDELYSVFGEVISEMANKFDYTVDEMKSLLKKQYDGYHFSEALLDIYNPFSIINAFDKLKLDNYWYKSGTPTYLV
;
A
#
# COMPACT_ATOMS: atom_id res chain seq x y z
N THR A 1 -16.56 27.34 -2.84
CA THR A 1 -16.68 26.00 -2.20
C THR A 1 -15.29 25.37 -2.21
N THR A 2 -14.71 25.11 -1.05
CA THR A 2 -13.39 24.48 -0.91
C THR A 2 -13.42 23.01 -1.32
N LEU A 3 -12.25 22.41 -1.57
CA LEU A 3 -12.14 20.98 -1.84
C LEU A 3 -12.70 20.17 -0.68
N SER A 4 -12.38 20.53 0.54
CA SER A 4 -12.84 19.91 1.79
C SER A 4 -14.37 19.91 1.90
N SER A 5 -15.02 21.04 1.67
CA SER A 5 -16.47 21.14 1.76
C SER A 5 -17.20 20.34 0.66
N ARG A 6 -16.57 20.20 -0.52
CA ARG A 6 -17.11 19.36 -1.60
C ARG A 6 -16.98 17.88 -1.25
N PHE A 7 -15.84 17.48 -0.68
CA PHE A 7 -15.60 16.10 -0.28
C PHE A 7 -16.52 15.71 0.88
N GLN A 8 -16.66 16.56 1.91
CA GLN A 8 -17.60 16.31 2.99
C GLN A 8 -19.04 16.12 2.47
N TYR A 9 -19.48 16.99 1.58
CA TYR A 9 -20.81 16.87 0.96
C TYR A 9 -20.99 15.53 0.23
N VAL A 10 -19.96 15.06 -0.51
CA VAL A 10 -20.02 13.76 -1.20
C VAL A 10 -20.20 12.62 -0.20
N LEU A 11 -19.43 12.61 0.89
CA LEU A 11 -19.53 11.58 1.94
C LEU A 11 -20.90 11.57 2.61
N GLU A 12 -21.42 12.73 2.99
CA GLU A 12 -22.73 12.86 3.60
C GLU A 12 -23.86 12.40 2.65
N GLN A 13 -23.78 12.79 1.37
CA GLN A 13 -24.78 12.38 0.37
C GLN A 13 -24.69 10.88 0.06
N ALA A 14 -23.49 10.32 0.01
CA ALA A 14 -23.31 8.88 -0.19
C ALA A 14 -23.93 8.10 0.98
N ALA A 15 -23.65 8.49 2.21
CA ALA A 15 -24.22 7.86 3.40
C ALA A 15 -25.75 8.01 3.44
N ALA A 16 -26.28 9.20 3.16
CA ALA A 16 -27.72 9.44 3.16
C ALA A 16 -28.49 8.64 2.09
N ARG A 17 -27.90 8.46 0.90
CA ARG A 17 -28.53 7.73 -0.21
C ARG A 17 -28.48 6.22 -0.05
N THR A 18 -27.41 5.70 0.55
CA THR A 18 -27.18 4.24 0.67
C THR A 18 -27.65 3.69 2.00
N GLY A 19 -27.82 4.54 3.02
CA GLY A 19 -28.02 4.11 4.41
C GLY A 19 -26.79 3.50 5.06
N HIS A 20 -25.61 3.59 4.40
CA HIS A 20 -24.34 3.02 4.87
C HIS A 20 -23.26 4.08 4.99
N GLN A 21 -22.43 3.97 6.01
CA GLN A 21 -21.24 4.78 6.16
C GLN A 21 -20.20 4.44 5.06
N ALA A 22 -19.44 5.44 4.61
CA ALA A 22 -18.44 5.29 3.56
C ALA A 22 -17.18 4.60 4.07
N VAL A 23 -16.55 3.83 3.20
CA VAL A 23 -15.17 3.33 3.36
C VAL A 23 -14.27 4.14 2.43
N ILE A 24 -13.18 4.67 2.97
CA ILE A 24 -12.19 5.47 2.23
C ILE A 24 -10.88 4.71 2.20
N LEU A 25 -10.36 4.50 0.99
CA LEU A 25 -9.05 3.91 0.75
C LEU A 25 -8.23 4.93 -0.05
N ILE A 26 -7.10 5.36 0.50
CA ILE A 26 -6.19 6.31 -0.15
C ILE A 26 -4.82 5.66 -0.26
N ASP A 27 -4.38 5.44 -1.48
CA ASP A 27 -3.04 5.00 -1.78
C ASP A 27 -2.13 6.20 -2.06
N GLU A 28 -0.87 6.12 -1.65
CA GLU A 28 0.13 7.18 -1.80
C GLU A 28 -0.34 8.54 -1.25
N TYR A 29 -0.87 8.56 -0.01
CA TYR A 29 -1.43 9.77 0.62
C TYR A 29 -0.44 10.95 0.67
N ASP A 30 0.85 10.68 0.64
CA ASP A 30 1.97 11.63 0.72
C ASP A 30 2.52 12.05 -0.65
N LYS A 31 2.12 11.39 -1.72
CA LYS A 31 2.61 11.66 -3.08
C LYS A 31 2.53 13.13 -3.49
N PRO A 32 1.42 13.87 -3.25
CA PRO A 32 1.36 15.27 -3.62
C PRO A 32 2.37 16.19 -2.89
N LEU A 33 2.97 15.71 -1.80
CA LEU A 33 4.07 16.40 -1.10
C LEU A 33 5.42 15.94 -1.64
N LEU A 34 5.58 14.63 -1.85
CA LEU A 34 6.83 14.06 -2.35
C LEU A 34 7.20 14.59 -3.74
N ASP A 35 6.19 14.81 -4.60
CA ASP A 35 6.40 15.32 -5.97
C ASP A 35 6.85 16.80 -6.02
N VAL A 36 6.73 17.55 -4.93
CA VAL A 36 7.06 18.98 -4.85
C VAL A 36 8.02 19.31 -3.69
N LEU A 37 8.75 18.31 -3.21
CA LEU A 37 9.74 18.53 -2.15
C LEU A 37 10.76 19.59 -2.56
N GLU A 38 11.01 20.55 -1.65
CA GLU A 38 11.92 21.66 -1.85
C GLU A 38 11.50 22.67 -2.97
N GLU A 39 10.26 22.55 -3.47
CA GLU A 39 9.70 23.50 -4.44
C GLU A 39 8.76 24.51 -3.78
N ASP A 40 8.49 25.62 -4.48
CA ASP A 40 7.58 26.69 -4.00
C ASP A 40 6.14 26.18 -3.74
N LEU A 41 5.75 25.09 -4.38
CA LEU A 41 4.42 24.47 -4.24
C LEU A 41 4.27 23.61 -2.99
N GLU A 42 5.33 23.24 -2.29
CA GLU A 42 5.27 22.37 -1.13
C GLU A 42 4.32 22.90 -0.04
N ASN A 43 4.46 24.18 0.32
CA ASN A 43 3.61 24.81 1.33
C ASN A 43 2.14 24.90 0.89
N VAL A 44 1.88 25.09 -0.40
CA VAL A 44 0.54 25.15 -0.97
C VAL A 44 -0.11 23.76 -0.88
N ASN A 45 0.59 22.73 -1.33
CA ASN A 45 0.10 21.35 -1.28
C ASN A 45 -0.10 20.88 0.16
N HIS A 46 0.83 21.25 1.05
CA HIS A 46 0.68 20.96 2.48
C HIS A 46 -0.61 21.55 3.07
N SER A 47 -0.91 22.82 2.77
CA SER A 47 -2.14 23.48 3.23
C SER A 47 -3.40 22.81 2.68
N ILE A 48 -3.40 22.48 1.38
CA ILE A 48 -4.53 21.82 0.72
C ILE A 48 -4.79 20.44 1.33
N LEU A 49 -3.74 19.64 1.53
CA LEU A 49 -3.87 18.30 2.09
C LEU A 49 -4.31 18.33 3.56
N LYS A 50 -3.79 19.28 4.33
CA LYS A 50 -4.22 19.48 5.71
C LYS A 50 -5.72 19.76 5.81
N ASP A 51 -6.23 20.64 4.97
CA ASP A 51 -7.67 20.93 4.89
C ASP A 51 -8.47 19.71 4.42
N PHE A 52 -7.97 19.01 3.41
CA PHE A 52 -8.63 17.82 2.85
C PHE A 52 -8.75 16.71 3.89
N TYR A 53 -7.64 16.32 4.52
CA TYR A 53 -7.64 15.26 5.54
C TYR A 53 -8.35 15.67 6.83
N GLY A 54 -8.38 16.95 7.15
CA GLY A 54 -9.19 17.50 8.24
C GLY A 54 -10.68 17.20 8.10
N THR A 55 -11.16 16.96 6.87
CA THR A 55 -12.55 16.57 6.58
C THR A 55 -12.95 15.25 7.24
N PHE A 56 -12.02 14.32 7.43
CA PHE A 56 -12.32 13.03 8.07
C PHE A 56 -12.81 13.21 9.52
N LYS A 57 -12.34 14.24 10.21
CA LYS A 57 -12.83 14.57 11.54
C LYS A 57 -14.25 15.13 11.52
N THR A 58 -14.57 16.00 10.57
CA THR A 58 -15.90 16.63 10.48
C THR A 58 -16.94 15.69 9.88
N ALA A 59 -16.53 14.74 9.04
CA ALA A 59 -17.40 13.75 8.40
C ALA A 59 -17.43 12.40 9.14
N ASP A 60 -16.92 12.29 10.35
CA ASP A 60 -16.78 11.06 11.12
C ASP A 60 -18.08 10.23 11.19
N ALA A 61 -19.22 10.88 11.39
CA ALA A 61 -20.53 10.23 11.41
C ALA A 61 -20.88 9.51 10.09
N SER A 62 -20.30 9.93 8.96
CA SER A 62 -20.51 9.35 7.63
C SER A 62 -19.43 8.33 7.23
N LEU A 63 -18.42 8.10 8.09
CA LEU A 63 -17.28 7.22 7.81
C LEU A 63 -17.37 5.92 8.61
N ARG A 64 -17.19 4.80 7.94
CA ARG A 64 -17.06 3.47 8.53
C ARG A 64 -15.61 3.08 8.78
N PHE A 65 -14.75 3.42 7.85
CA PHE A 65 -13.33 3.03 7.88
C PHE A 65 -12.52 3.93 6.94
N VAL A 66 -11.31 4.25 7.32
CA VAL A 66 -10.33 4.97 6.50
C VAL A 66 -9.01 4.22 6.55
N LEU A 67 -8.45 3.89 5.39
CA LEU A 67 -7.09 3.34 5.26
C LEU A 67 -6.27 4.25 4.35
N LEU A 68 -5.09 4.59 4.83
CA LEU A 68 -4.11 5.40 4.09
C LEU A 68 -2.84 4.57 3.92
N THR A 69 -2.28 4.54 2.71
CA THR A 69 -0.95 4.00 2.43
C THR A 69 -0.05 5.10 1.89
N GLY A 70 1.25 4.99 2.13
CA GLY A 70 2.24 5.96 1.67
C GLY A 70 3.66 5.51 1.97
N VAL A 71 4.63 6.29 1.53
CA VAL A 71 6.06 6.00 1.67
C VAL A 71 6.66 6.63 2.92
N THR A 72 6.17 7.81 3.30
CA THR A 72 6.67 8.55 4.48
C THR A 72 5.90 8.19 5.73
N LYS A 73 6.60 8.17 6.88
CA LYS A 73 5.93 7.94 8.16
C LYS A 73 4.96 9.09 8.48
N PHE A 74 3.76 8.71 8.84
CA PHE A 74 2.66 9.57 9.23
C PHE A 74 3.03 10.65 10.27
N SER A 75 3.88 10.30 11.25
CA SER A 75 4.32 11.20 12.31
C SER A 75 5.18 12.39 11.82
N GLN A 76 5.71 12.32 10.60
CA GLN A 76 6.54 13.37 10.03
C GLN A 76 5.72 14.39 9.22
N ILE A 77 4.45 14.09 8.92
CA ILE A 77 3.60 14.95 8.11
C ILE A 77 2.59 15.63 9.01
N THR A 78 2.81 16.92 9.27
CA THR A 78 1.91 17.78 10.08
C THR A 78 0.52 17.99 9.46
N VAL A 79 0.28 17.46 8.26
CA VAL A 79 -1.01 17.47 7.54
C VAL A 79 -2.13 16.85 8.37
N PHE A 80 -1.79 15.90 9.24
CA PHE A 80 -2.73 15.17 10.07
C PHE A 80 -2.97 15.76 11.46
N SER A 81 -2.40 16.93 11.74
CA SER A 81 -2.60 17.58 13.04
C SER A 81 -4.07 17.91 13.38
N GLY A 82 -4.94 17.92 12.38
CA GLY A 82 -6.40 18.09 12.54
C GLY A 82 -7.20 16.78 12.55
N PHE A 83 -6.55 15.65 12.34
CA PHE A 83 -7.19 14.33 12.27
C PHE A 83 -7.18 13.67 13.67
N ASN A 84 -8.24 12.95 14.04
CA ASN A 84 -8.23 12.15 15.26
C ASN A 84 -7.22 11.03 15.07
N GLN A 85 -6.13 11.07 15.80
CA GLN A 85 -4.95 10.21 15.75
C GLN A 85 -5.20 8.88 15.02
N PRO A 86 -4.82 8.74 13.74
CA PRO A 86 -4.92 7.47 13.04
C PRO A 86 -4.01 6.45 13.71
N ASN A 87 -4.40 5.20 13.66
CA ASN A 87 -3.58 4.10 14.16
C ASN A 87 -2.48 3.80 13.12
N ASP A 88 -1.23 4.06 13.46
CA ASP A 88 -0.10 3.66 12.61
C ASP A 88 0.14 2.15 12.76
N ILE A 89 -0.11 1.41 11.69
CA ILE A 89 0.05 -0.04 11.63
C ILE A 89 1.27 -0.47 10.81
N SER A 90 2.10 0.47 10.37
CA SER A 90 3.21 0.23 9.43
C SER A 90 4.23 -0.80 9.91
N MET A 91 4.44 -0.90 11.24
CA MET A 91 5.39 -1.84 11.86
C MET A 91 4.71 -2.71 12.92
N ASP A 92 3.40 -2.82 12.89
CA ASP A 92 2.64 -3.62 13.84
C ASP A 92 2.57 -5.07 13.35
N SER A 93 3.13 -6.00 14.14
CA SER A 93 3.19 -7.43 13.80
C SER A 93 1.84 -8.10 13.54
N ARG A 94 0.74 -7.48 13.97
CA ARG A 94 -0.62 -7.95 13.63
C ARG A 94 -1.00 -7.75 12.17
N TYR A 95 -0.25 -6.90 11.45
CA TYR A 95 -0.52 -6.49 10.06
C TYR A 95 0.68 -6.69 9.13
N ASP A 96 1.72 -7.39 9.57
CA ASP A 96 2.96 -7.53 8.80
C ASP A 96 2.81 -8.28 7.47
N ALA A 97 1.72 -9.04 7.29
CA ALA A 97 1.37 -9.69 6.03
C ALA A 97 0.42 -8.88 5.12
N ILE A 98 -0.05 -7.69 5.55
CA ILE A 98 -1.14 -6.98 4.83
C ILE A 98 -0.73 -6.50 3.42
N CYS A 99 0.56 -6.21 3.20
CA CYS A 99 1.07 -5.66 1.94
C CYS A 99 1.85 -6.67 1.09
N GLY A 100 1.78 -7.97 1.42
CA GLY A 100 2.56 -8.99 0.72
C GLY A 100 1.86 -10.33 0.64
N ILE A 101 2.60 -11.33 0.18
CA ILE A 101 2.16 -12.72 0.13
C ILE A 101 3.07 -13.53 1.06
N THR A 102 2.49 -14.21 2.03
CA THR A 102 3.24 -15.11 2.91
C THR A 102 3.66 -16.39 2.18
N GLU A 103 4.64 -17.11 2.72
CA GLU A 103 5.08 -18.39 2.13
C GLU A 103 3.96 -19.42 2.08
N ASP A 104 3.15 -19.51 3.14
CA ASP A 104 2.02 -20.41 3.21
C ASP A 104 0.94 -20.08 2.17
N GLU A 105 0.62 -18.79 2.00
CA GLU A 105 -0.31 -18.33 0.96
C GLU A 105 0.23 -18.63 -0.44
N LEU A 106 1.52 -18.35 -0.66
CA LEU A 106 2.17 -18.59 -1.95
C LEU A 106 2.04 -20.08 -2.36
N TYR A 107 2.36 -20.98 -1.44
CA TYR A 107 2.37 -22.41 -1.76
C TYR A 107 0.97 -23.02 -1.82
N SER A 108 0.03 -22.51 -1.02
CA SER A 108 -1.35 -22.99 -1.03
C SER A 108 -2.15 -22.52 -2.25
N VAL A 109 -1.93 -21.27 -2.68
CA VAL A 109 -2.70 -20.67 -3.77
C VAL A 109 -2.04 -20.92 -5.14
N PHE A 110 -0.71 -20.85 -5.21
CA PHE A 110 0.04 -20.89 -6.48
C PHE A 110 0.81 -22.20 -6.70
N GLY A 111 0.51 -23.26 -5.95
CA GLY A 111 1.22 -24.55 -6.05
C GLY A 111 1.23 -25.17 -7.45
N GLU A 112 0.14 -25.02 -8.22
CA GLU A 112 0.06 -25.52 -9.60
C GLU A 112 1.02 -24.79 -10.54
N VAL A 113 1.03 -23.47 -10.52
CA VAL A 113 1.92 -22.68 -11.37
C VAL A 113 3.40 -22.80 -10.95
N ILE A 114 3.68 -23.00 -9.66
CA ILE A 114 5.04 -23.31 -9.19
C ILE A 114 5.51 -24.63 -9.79
N SER A 115 4.64 -25.65 -9.83
CA SER A 115 4.94 -26.96 -10.44
C SER A 115 5.13 -26.83 -11.95
N GLU A 116 4.33 -26.01 -12.64
CA GLU A 116 4.49 -25.73 -14.06
C GLU A 116 5.84 -25.05 -14.35
N MET A 117 6.22 -24.03 -13.54
CA MET A 117 7.52 -23.39 -13.67
C MET A 117 8.68 -24.36 -13.41
N ALA A 118 8.57 -25.21 -12.37
CA ALA A 118 9.57 -26.23 -12.08
C ALA A 118 9.82 -27.15 -13.28
N ASN A 119 8.74 -27.67 -13.87
CA ASN A 119 8.81 -28.50 -15.07
C ASN A 119 9.43 -27.76 -16.27
N LYS A 120 9.04 -26.49 -16.47
CA LYS A 120 9.57 -25.67 -17.58
C LYS A 120 11.08 -25.45 -17.51
N PHE A 121 11.62 -25.34 -16.32
CA PHE A 121 13.05 -25.06 -16.09
C PHE A 121 13.88 -26.31 -15.72
N ASP A 122 13.25 -27.49 -15.75
CA ASP A 122 13.88 -28.77 -15.37
C ASP A 122 14.40 -28.77 -13.91
N TYR A 123 13.60 -28.17 -13.01
CA TYR A 123 13.82 -28.17 -11.57
C TYR A 123 12.79 -29.03 -10.85
N THR A 124 13.15 -29.46 -9.65
CA THR A 124 12.15 -29.95 -8.69
C THR A 124 11.32 -28.80 -8.14
N VAL A 125 10.13 -29.10 -7.61
CA VAL A 125 9.25 -28.11 -6.98
C VAL A 125 9.96 -27.40 -5.82
N ASP A 126 10.77 -28.11 -5.03
CA ASP A 126 11.48 -27.54 -3.88
C ASP A 126 12.64 -26.63 -4.32
N GLU A 127 13.33 -26.96 -5.40
CA GLU A 127 14.32 -26.08 -6.01
C GLU A 127 13.65 -24.80 -6.54
N MET A 128 12.51 -24.91 -7.22
CA MET A 128 11.76 -23.75 -7.70
C MET A 128 11.28 -22.87 -6.54
N LYS A 129 10.76 -23.44 -5.45
CA LYS A 129 10.42 -22.69 -4.24
C LYS A 129 11.61 -21.94 -3.67
N SER A 130 12.77 -22.59 -3.60
CA SER A 130 14.01 -21.99 -3.12
C SER A 130 14.48 -20.82 -4.00
N LEU A 131 14.31 -20.93 -5.33
CA LEU A 131 14.63 -19.88 -6.28
C LEU A 131 13.66 -18.69 -6.13
N LEU A 132 12.37 -18.94 -6.01
CA LEU A 132 11.35 -17.91 -5.78
C LEU A 132 11.63 -17.16 -4.47
N LYS A 133 11.96 -17.89 -3.39
CA LYS A 133 12.33 -17.30 -2.12
C LYS A 133 13.55 -16.40 -2.26
N LYS A 134 14.62 -16.89 -2.84
CA LYS A 134 15.86 -16.12 -3.05
C LYS A 134 15.64 -14.85 -3.88
N GLN A 135 14.72 -14.89 -4.85
CA GLN A 135 14.52 -13.80 -5.81
C GLN A 135 13.50 -12.76 -5.37
N TYR A 136 12.45 -13.17 -4.66
CA TYR A 136 11.26 -12.33 -4.46
C TYR A 136 10.84 -12.17 -3.00
N ASP A 137 11.47 -12.89 -2.07
CA ASP A 137 11.32 -12.74 -0.63
C ASP A 137 12.31 -11.71 -0.09
N GLY A 138 12.12 -11.27 1.15
CA GLY A 138 13.05 -10.40 1.88
C GLY A 138 12.47 -9.06 2.30
N TYR A 139 11.17 -8.86 2.19
CA TYR A 139 10.49 -7.73 2.80
C TYR A 139 10.01 -8.10 4.20
N HIS A 140 10.30 -7.24 5.19
CA HIS A 140 9.85 -7.38 6.56
C HIS A 140 9.13 -6.10 6.98
N PHE A 141 7.91 -6.23 7.48
CA PHE A 141 7.09 -5.11 7.92
C PHE A 141 6.90 -5.05 9.43
N SER A 142 7.63 -5.89 10.19
CA SER A 142 7.64 -5.85 11.65
C SER A 142 8.95 -6.40 12.22
N GLU A 143 9.16 -6.20 13.52
CA GLU A 143 10.29 -6.81 14.25
C GLU A 143 10.18 -8.35 14.35
N ALA A 144 9.01 -8.92 14.05
CA ALA A 144 8.81 -10.37 14.01
C ALA A 144 9.50 -11.02 12.80
N LEU A 145 10.01 -10.22 11.84
CA LEU A 145 10.77 -10.67 10.67
C LEU A 145 10.03 -11.73 9.84
N LEU A 146 8.71 -11.60 9.71
CA LEU A 146 7.95 -12.45 8.80
C LEU A 146 8.38 -12.18 7.36
N ASP A 147 8.85 -13.21 6.69
CA ASP A 147 9.26 -13.14 5.28
C ASP A 147 8.03 -12.97 4.39
N ILE A 148 8.03 -11.92 3.59
CA ILE A 148 6.92 -11.56 2.70
C ILE A 148 7.44 -11.44 1.27
N TYR A 149 6.76 -12.11 0.36
CA TYR A 149 7.01 -12.01 -1.08
C TYR A 149 6.38 -10.75 -1.66
N ASN A 150 7.09 -10.09 -2.55
CA ASN A 150 6.56 -8.95 -3.30
C ASN A 150 5.48 -9.42 -4.29
N PRO A 151 4.19 -9.00 -4.13
CA PRO A 151 3.09 -9.48 -4.95
C PRO A 151 3.26 -9.18 -6.44
N PHE A 152 3.73 -7.97 -6.77
CA PHE A 152 3.94 -7.55 -8.15
C PHE A 152 4.97 -8.44 -8.84
N SER A 153 6.08 -8.73 -8.19
CA SER A 153 7.14 -9.57 -8.74
C SER A 153 6.70 -11.01 -8.91
N ILE A 154 6.05 -11.58 -7.91
CA ILE A 154 5.56 -12.97 -7.94
C ILE A 154 4.50 -13.17 -9.03
N ILE A 155 3.49 -12.30 -9.08
CA ILE A 155 2.42 -12.42 -10.09
C ILE A 155 2.98 -12.29 -11.51
N ASN A 156 3.91 -11.36 -11.75
CA ASN A 156 4.57 -11.25 -13.04
C ASN A 156 5.44 -12.46 -13.40
N ALA A 157 6.12 -13.06 -12.39
CA ALA A 157 6.92 -14.27 -12.62
C ALA A 157 6.03 -15.45 -13.04
N PHE A 158 4.87 -15.58 -12.41
CA PHE A 158 3.91 -16.64 -12.72
C PHE A 158 3.20 -16.40 -14.05
N ASP A 159 2.72 -15.19 -14.33
CA ASP A 159 2.07 -14.85 -15.60
C ASP A 159 2.98 -15.12 -16.80
N LYS A 160 4.27 -14.80 -16.68
CA LYS A 160 5.26 -14.97 -17.76
C LYS A 160 6.01 -16.28 -17.72
N LEU A 161 5.78 -17.10 -16.70
CA LEU A 161 6.56 -18.32 -16.41
C LEU A 161 8.07 -18.06 -16.56
N LYS A 162 8.56 -16.98 -15.91
CA LYS A 162 9.94 -16.50 -16.03
C LYS A 162 10.40 -15.85 -14.73
N LEU A 163 11.60 -16.18 -14.27
CA LEU A 163 12.29 -15.47 -13.20
C LEU A 163 12.99 -14.24 -13.77
N ASP A 164 12.66 -13.05 -13.27
CA ASP A 164 13.25 -11.76 -13.68
C ASP A 164 13.12 -10.72 -12.57
N ASN A 165 13.87 -9.62 -12.62
CA ASN A 165 13.83 -8.52 -11.64
C ASN A 165 12.70 -7.54 -11.99
N TYR A 166 11.46 -7.94 -11.77
CA TYR A 166 10.27 -7.17 -12.18
C TYR A 166 10.15 -5.84 -11.46
N TRP A 167 10.37 -5.81 -10.14
CA TRP A 167 10.30 -4.59 -9.35
C TRP A 167 11.26 -3.51 -9.83
N TYR A 168 12.50 -3.90 -10.16
CA TYR A 168 13.53 -2.96 -10.61
C TYR A 168 13.18 -2.24 -11.93
N LYS A 169 12.33 -2.85 -12.75
CA LYS A 169 11.96 -2.30 -14.06
C LYS A 169 10.84 -1.27 -13.99
N SER A 170 10.07 -1.24 -12.90
CA SER A 170 8.87 -0.41 -12.77
C SER A 170 8.86 0.53 -11.56
N GLY A 171 9.73 0.33 -10.61
CA GLY A 171 9.63 0.89 -9.26
C GLY A 171 10.82 1.73 -8.80
N THR A 172 11.58 2.40 -9.71
CA THR A 172 12.58 3.36 -9.24
C THR A 172 11.85 4.62 -8.78
N PRO A 173 11.70 4.84 -7.45
CA PRO A 173 11.08 6.07 -6.96
C PRO A 173 11.94 7.25 -7.40
N THR A 174 11.33 8.22 -8.07
CA THR A 174 12.03 9.41 -8.58
C THR A 174 12.71 10.24 -7.49
N TYR A 175 12.29 10.08 -6.24
CA TYR A 175 12.90 10.74 -5.07
C TYR A 175 14.14 10.01 -4.51
N LEU A 176 14.52 8.87 -5.04
CA LEU A 176 15.75 8.14 -4.68
C LEU A 176 16.89 8.31 -5.72
N VAL A 177 16.67 9.13 -6.74
CA VAL A 177 17.67 9.38 -7.81
C VAL A 177 18.35 10.72 -7.59
#